data_81a0c8a82ca98eaeec80694226aae06b
#
_entry.id   81a0c8a82ca98eaeec80694226aae06b
#
_cell.length_a   1.000
_cell.length_b   1.000
_cell.length_c   1.000
_cell.angle_alpha   90.00
_cell.angle_beta   90.00
_cell.angle_gamma   90.00
#
_symmetry.space_group_name_H-M   'P 1'
#
loop_
_entity.id
_entity.type
_entity.pdbx_description
1 polymer ?
#
loop_
_entity_poly.entity_id
_entity_poly.type
_entity_poly.pdbx_seq_one_letter_code
_entity_poly.pdbx_strand_id
1 'polypeptide(L)'
;MILGVGESPSEGLRKGVVVNLEKTISAIQAAAVAAERMAGQRIESVVVSLGGTHTWSQNSTGVVAVAHPDHEIGEDDVHRVVEASRAISVASDRQVIHVIPRAFTVDGQDGVRDAVGMTGHRLEVETNIITGAQTAVQNVIKCVHGAGFDVEDVACAGLAAGEGVLTSQEIELGVCLVEIGAGTTNVVVYNEGSARHLAVLPVGGNHVTSDIAIGLRTTLDEAESLKLNYGHAVPDVIDQAEKVEVRQVGGDRIQALPRRFLAEIIGPRMVEIFQMAREEVRKTGFDQLLPAGVVVAGGGSRLMGTMDAAQSVFNTSARLGHPIGLAGLADKAYGPSFAVSSGLVKWGAHSRADHSDMRQAVTFGNTYQKTVRWLRDFF
;
A
#
# COMPACT_ATOMS: atom_id res chain seq x y z
N MET A 1 19.17 -6.53 2.31
CA MET A 1 19.29 -7.47 3.44
C MET A 1 18.66 -6.82 4.69
N ILE A 2 17.78 -7.53 5.42
CA ILE A 2 17.19 -7.06 6.69
C ILE A 2 18.20 -7.31 7.81
N LEU A 3 18.53 -6.26 8.54
CA LEU A 3 19.45 -6.30 9.70
C LEU A 3 18.72 -6.25 11.04
N GLY A 4 17.54 -5.64 11.07
CA GLY A 4 16.72 -5.52 12.26
C GLY A 4 15.26 -5.21 11.94
N VAL A 5 14.38 -5.56 12.86
CA VAL A 5 12.95 -5.27 12.82
C VAL A 5 12.54 -4.65 14.14
N GLY A 6 11.79 -3.57 14.09
CA GLY A 6 11.23 -2.92 15.27
C GLY A 6 9.75 -2.67 15.11
N GLU A 7 9.00 -2.97 16.15
CA GLU A 7 7.56 -2.77 16.21
C GLU A 7 7.19 -1.96 17.46
N SER A 8 6.17 -1.14 17.32
CA SER A 8 5.58 -0.37 18.41
C SER A 8 4.08 -0.21 18.17
N PRO A 9 3.25 -0.14 19.23
CA PRO A 9 1.85 0.26 19.08
C PRO A 9 1.75 1.58 18.32
N SER A 10 0.90 1.59 17.28
CA SER A 10 0.71 2.78 16.43
C SER A 10 -0.27 3.74 17.11
N GLU A 11 0.25 4.65 17.93
CA GLU A 11 -0.53 5.70 18.58
C GLU A 11 -0.44 7.03 17.81
N GLY A 12 -1.45 7.88 17.98
CA GLY A 12 -1.47 9.22 17.36
C GLY A 12 -1.93 9.25 15.90
N LEU A 13 -2.29 8.11 15.32
CA LEU A 13 -2.85 7.99 13.97
C LEU A 13 -4.33 7.59 14.00
N ARG A 14 -5.11 8.15 13.08
CA ARG A 14 -6.51 7.74 12.85
C ARG A 14 -6.77 7.70 11.35
N LYS A 15 -7.20 6.53 10.84
CA LYS A 15 -7.44 6.30 9.40
C LYS A 15 -6.25 6.74 8.51
N GLY A 16 -5.03 6.43 8.97
CA GLY A 16 -3.79 6.79 8.27
C GLY A 16 -3.40 8.27 8.33
N VAL A 17 -4.08 9.09 9.14
CA VAL A 17 -3.77 10.52 9.31
C VAL A 17 -3.25 10.78 10.72
N VAL A 18 -2.21 11.61 10.85
CA VAL A 18 -1.66 12.04 12.15
C VAL A 18 -2.67 12.95 12.84
N VAL A 19 -3.13 12.54 14.03
CA VAL A 19 -4.05 13.30 14.88
C VAL A 19 -3.40 13.73 16.18
N ASN A 20 -2.24 13.15 16.54
CA ASN A 20 -1.42 13.55 17.68
C ASN A 20 0.05 13.39 17.34
N LEU A 21 0.77 14.51 17.20
CA LEU A 21 2.19 14.51 16.81
C LEU A 21 3.08 13.81 17.85
N GLU A 22 2.93 14.13 19.15
CA GLU A 22 3.79 13.61 20.21
C GLU A 22 3.69 12.08 20.34
N LYS A 23 2.47 11.54 20.32
CA LYS A 23 2.25 10.09 20.36
C LYS A 23 2.83 9.40 19.12
N THR A 24 2.67 10.00 17.94
CA THR A 24 3.22 9.45 16.70
C THR A 24 4.76 9.48 16.72
N ILE A 25 5.37 10.57 17.18
CA ILE A 25 6.81 10.68 17.36
C ILE A 25 7.33 9.58 18.29
N SER A 26 6.70 9.42 19.46
CA SER A 26 7.10 8.40 20.45
C SER A 26 6.99 6.98 19.89
N ALA A 27 5.94 6.68 19.12
CA ALA A 27 5.76 5.38 18.48
C ALA A 27 6.85 5.10 17.43
N ILE A 28 7.20 6.10 16.60
CA ILE A 28 8.29 6.00 15.61
C ILE A 28 9.62 5.74 16.33
N GLN A 29 9.94 6.51 17.37
CA GLN A 29 11.17 6.35 18.15
C GLN A 29 11.27 4.96 18.77
N ALA A 30 10.19 4.46 19.37
CA ALA A 30 10.16 3.15 20.01
C ALA A 30 10.44 2.01 19.00
N ALA A 31 9.81 2.07 17.82
CA ALA A 31 10.05 1.10 16.74
C ALA A 31 11.50 1.18 16.21
N ALA A 32 12.00 2.40 15.99
CA ALA A 32 13.36 2.59 15.50
C ALA A 32 14.41 2.09 16.50
N VAL A 33 14.28 2.40 17.79
CA VAL A 33 15.20 1.90 18.84
C VAL A 33 15.19 0.38 18.91
N ALA A 34 14.03 -0.28 18.73
CA ALA A 34 13.96 -1.73 18.68
C ALA A 34 14.69 -2.30 17.46
N ALA A 35 14.54 -1.68 16.29
CA ALA A 35 15.25 -2.07 15.08
C ALA A 35 16.76 -1.86 15.18
N GLU A 36 17.21 -0.69 15.68
CA GLU A 36 18.63 -0.37 15.91
C GLU A 36 19.30 -1.35 16.86
N ARG A 37 18.61 -1.70 17.96
CA ARG A 37 19.11 -2.69 18.94
C ARG A 37 19.34 -4.05 18.29
N MET A 38 18.43 -4.48 17.39
CA MET A 38 18.55 -5.75 16.70
C MET A 38 19.65 -5.70 15.61
N ALA A 39 19.73 -4.59 14.88
CA ALA A 39 20.67 -4.39 13.78
C ALA A 39 22.10 -4.10 14.26
N GLY A 40 22.28 -3.60 15.47
CA GLY A 40 23.58 -3.11 15.98
C GLY A 40 24.07 -1.84 15.27
N GLN A 41 23.19 -1.12 14.57
CA GLN A 41 23.49 0.07 13.78
C GLN A 41 22.47 1.17 14.05
N ARG A 42 22.89 2.44 13.94
CA ARG A 42 22.01 3.58 14.04
C ARG A 42 21.30 3.85 12.71
N ILE A 43 20.06 4.32 12.81
CA ILE A 43 19.25 4.79 11.69
C ILE A 43 19.40 6.30 11.62
N GLU A 44 19.83 6.84 10.47
CA GLU A 44 19.95 8.29 10.22
C GLU A 44 18.79 8.79 9.36
N SER A 45 18.37 7.98 8.39
CA SER A 45 17.35 8.34 7.42
C SER A 45 16.39 7.18 7.13
N VAL A 46 15.18 7.51 6.71
CA VAL A 46 14.11 6.54 6.50
C VAL A 46 13.30 6.84 5.24
N VAL A 47 12.75 5.79 4.64
CA VAL A 47 11.66 5.89 3.66
C VAL A 47 10.34 5.72 4.39
N VAL A 48 9.37 6.60 4.10
CA VAL A 48 8.12 6.70 4.84
C VAL A 48 6.94 6.34 3.95
N SER A 49 5.96 5.58 4.49
CA SER A 49 4.70 5.34 3.78
C SER A 49 3.64 6.39 4.11
N LEU A 50 2.85 6.73 3.10
CA LEU A 50 1.59 7.46 3.24
C LEU A 50 0.43 6.52 2.94
N GLY A 51 -0.47 6.34 3.90
CA GLY A 51 -1.60 5.41 3.79
C GLY A 51 -2.83 5.98 4.51
N GLY A 52 -3.49 6.94 3.92
CA GLY A 52 -4.69 7.53 4.51
C GLY A 52 -5.71 7.93 3.45
N THR A 53 -6.95 8.16 3.86
CA THR A 53 -8.08 8.53 2.98
C THR A 53 -7.90 9.85 2.23
N HIS A 54 -6.86 10.60 2.58
CA HIS A 54 -6.43 11.80 1.85
C HIS A 54 -5.65 11.48 0.58
N THR A 55 -5.24 10.23 0.36
CA THR A 55 -4.55 9.76 -0.85
C THR A 55 -5.58 9.45 -1.92
N TRP A 56 -5.36 9.92 -3.13
CA TRP A 56 -6.25 9.72 -4.27
C TRP A 56 -5.44 9.57 -5.54
N SER A 57 -5.90 8.71 -6.46
CA SER A 57 -5.29 8.52 -7.75
C SER A 57 -6.22 8.92 -8.88
N GLN A 58 -5.63 9.45 -9.96
CA GLN A 58 -6.34 9.72 -11.21
C GLN A 58 -5.43 9.45 -12.39
N ASN A 59 -6.05 9.06 -13.51
CA ASN A 59 -5.32 8.88 -14.76
C ASN A 59 -5.24 10.21 -15.51
N SER A 60 -4.14 10.41 -16.22
CA SER A 60 -3.89 11.56 -17.08
C SER A 60 -3.15 11.13 -18.33
N THR A 61 -3.24 11.94 -19.38
CA THR A 61 -2.52 11.71 -20.63
C THR A 61 -1.66 12.93 -20.93
N GLY A 62 -0.38 12.70 -21.22
CA GLY A 62 0.54 13.70 -21.77
C GLY A 62 0.73 13.50 -23.27
N VAL A 63 0.96 14.57 -23.98
CA VAL A 63 1.22 14.55 -25.43
C VAL A 63 2.28 15.58 -25.75
N VAL A 64 3.32 15.19 -26.52
CA VAL A 64 4.34 16.08 -27.02
C VAL A 64 4.71 15.74 -28.47
N ALA A 65 5.21 16.73 -29.20
CA ALA A 65 5.91 16.50 -30.47
C ALA A 65 7.37 16.09 -30.19
N VAL A 66 7.88 15.12 -30.93
CA VAL A 66 9.29 14.72 -30.87
C VAL A 66 10.15 15.85 -31.44
N ALA A 67 11.14 16.29 -30.66
CA ALA A 67 11.89 17.48 -30.96
C ALA A 67 13.13 17.22 -31.84
N HIS A 68 13.64 16.00 -31.92
CA HIS A 68 14.84 15.64 -32.63
C HIS A 68 14.64 15.72 -34.14
N PRO A 69 15.63 16.27 -34.92
CA PRO A 69 15.49 16.45 -36.39
C PRO A 69 15.27 15.16 -37.19
N ASP A 70 15.76 14.03 -36.71
CA ASP A 70 15.58 12.69 -37.31
C ASP A 70 14.37 11.94 -36.76
N HIS A 71 13.58 12.61 -35.88
CA HIS A 71 12.40 12.05 -35.22
C HIS A 71 12.68 10.82 -34.32
N GLU A 72 13.92 10.61 -33.91
CA GLU A 72 14.24 9.62 -32.91
C GLU A 72 13.86 10.14 -31.51
N ILE A 73 13.07 9.36 -30.77
CA ILE A 73 12.57 9.68 -29.42
C ILE A 73 13.73 9.53 -28.45
N GLY A 74 14.09 10.62 -27.79
CA GLY A 74 15.11 10.65 -26.74
C GLY A 74 14.53 10.60 -25.34
N GLU A 75 15.40 10.42 -24.32
CA GLU A 75 15.01 10.51 -22.89
C GLU A 75 14.36 11.86 -22.56
N ASP A 76 14.80 12.95 -23.21
CA ASP A 76 14.21 14.28 -23.00
C ASP A 76 12.77 14.37 -23.50
N ASP A 77 12.41 13.66 -24.58
CA ASP A 77 11.03 13.61 -25.09
C ASP A 77 10.13 12.82 -24.12
N VAL A 78 10.64 11.69 -23.61
CA VAL A 78 9.97 10.91 -22.57
C VAL A 78 9.78 11.76 -21.32
N HIS A 79 10.79 12.51 -20.91
CA HIS A 79 10.67 13.44 -19.81
C HIS A 79 9.57 14.49 -20.06
N ARG A 80 9.58 15.13 -21.21
CA ARG A 80 8.60 16.18 -21.53
C ARG A 80 7.17 15.64 -21.60
N VAL A 81 6.96 14.45 -22.12
CA VAL A 81 5.61 13.88 -22.22
C VAL A 81 5.03 13.50 -20.85
N VAL A 82 5.87 13.01 -19.95
CA VAL A 82 5.43 12.71 -18.57
C VAL A 82 5.18 14.02 -17.80
N GLU A 83 6.02 15.04 -17.94
CA GLU A 83 5.75 16.36 -17.35
C GLU A 83 4.47 16.99 -17.94
N ALA A 84 4.20 16.81 -19.22
CA ALA A 84 2.95 17.24 -19.83
C ALA A 84 1.73 16.54 -19.19
N SER A 85 1.85 15.24 -18.86
CA SER A 85 0.79 14.51 -18.16
C SER A 85 0.51 15.02 -16.76
N ARG A 86 1.50 15.66 -16.09
CA ARG A 86 1.35 16.28 -14.75
C ARG A 86 0.57 17.59 -14.77
N ALA A 87 0.38 18.19 -15.95
CA ALA A 87 -0.35 19.45 -16.09
C ALA A 87 -1.87 19.32 -15.83
N ILE A 88 -2.24 18.42 -14.91
CA ILE A 88 -3.59 18.32 -14.37
C ILE A 88 -3.85 19.41 -13.34
N SER A 89 -5.09 19.83 -13.22
CA SER A 89 -5.50 20.72 -12.16
C SER A 89 -5.50 19.97 -10.81
N VAL A 90 -4.39 20.04 -10.09
CA VAL A 90 -4.31 19.57 -8.71
C VAL A 90 -4.77 20.70 -7.79
N ALA A 91 -5.73 20.43 -6.89
CA ALA A 91 -6.20 21.41 -5.93
C ALA A 91 -5.02 21.92 -5.07
N SER A 92 -5.04 23.19 -4.70
CA SER A 92 -3.92 23.88 -4.02
C SER A 92 -3.56 23.32 -2.63
N ASP A 93 -4.46 22.56 -2.02
CA ASP A 93 -4.27 21.86 -0.74
C ASP A 93 -3.71 20.44 -0.90
N ARG A 94 -3.42 20.00 -2.15
CA ARG A 94 -2.88 18.69 -2.49
C ARG A 94 -1.50 18.80 -3.12
N GLN A 95 -0.72 17.76 -2.97
CA GLN A 95 0.55 17.61 -3.67
C GLN A 95 0.61 16.26 -4.40
N VAL A 96 1.31 16.22 -5.52
CA VAL A 96 1.63 15.00 -6.25
C VAL A 96 2.66 14.22 -5.43
N ILE A 97 2.35 12.94 -5.18
CA ILE A 97 3.24 12.00 -4.49
C ILE A 97 3.96 11.13 -5.51
N HIS A 98 3.20 10.54 -6.46
CA HIS A 98 3.75 9.72 -7.53
C HIS A 98 3.13 10.07 -8.87
N VAL A 99 3.92 9.91 -9.92
CA VAL A 99 3.48 9.89 -11.33
C VAL A 99 3.96 8.57 -11.89
N ILE A 100 3.06 7.68 -12.24
CA ILE A 100 3.36 6.33 -12.72
C ILE A 100 2.98 6.25 -14.19
N PRO A 101 3.95 6.30 -15.13
CA PRO A 101 3.70 6.02 -16.52
C PRO A 101 3.21 4.57 -16.69
N ARG A 102 2.32 4.36 -17.65
CA ARG A 102 1.66 3.07 -17.90
C ARG A 102 2.02 2.48 -19.25
N ALA A 103 1.83 3.26 -20.29
CA ALA A 103 2.13 2.90 -21.65
C ALA A 103 2.35 4.17 -22.47
N PHE A 104 3.21 4.07 -23.47
CA PHE A 104 3.42 5.11 -24.47
C PHE A 104 2.65 4.77 -25.74
N THR A 105 2.29 5.82 -26.47
CA THR A 105 1.74 5.75 -27.83
C THR A 105 2.62 6.57 -28.75
N VAL A 106 3.13 5.96 -29.80
CA VAL A 106 3.99 6.61 -30.81
C VAL A 106 3.23 6.67 -32.11
N ASP A 107 2.94 7.86 -32.61
CA ASP A 107 2.19 8.11 -33.87
C ASP A 107 0.88 7.28 -33.98
N GLY A 108 0.20 7.06 -32.83
CA GLY A 108 -1.03 6.27 -32.75
C GLY A 108 -0.83 4.76 -32.56
N GLN A 109 0.41 4.28 -32.44
CA GLN A 109 0.71 2.91 -32.05
C GLN A 109 0.73 2.81 -30.52
N ASP A 110 -0.29 2.19 -29.96
CA ASP A 110 -0.45 1.98 -28.52
C ASP A 110 0.42 0.83 -27.98
N GLY A 111 0.55 0.78 -26.65
CA GLY A 111 1.17 -0.34 -25.94
C GLY A 111 2.69 -0.36 -25.99
N VAL A 112 3.32 0.75 -26.35
CA VAL A 112 4.78 0.88 -26.32
C VAL A 112 5.23 1.02 -24.86
N ARG A 113 6.10 0.12 -24.40
CA ARG A 113 6.66 0.14 -23.03
C ARG A 113 7.83 1.09 -22.92
N ASP A 114 8.80 0.96 -23.84
CA ASP A 114 9.95 1.85 -23.93
C ASP A 114 9.92 2.53 -25.30
N ALA A 115 9.77 3.85 -25.30
CA ALA A 115 9.73 4.66 -26.52
C ALA A 115 11.11 5.19 -26.94
N VAL A 116 12.12 5.10 -26.04
CA VAL A 116 13.47 5.63 -26.33
C VAL A 116 14.10 4.87 -27.50
N GLY A 117 14.65 5.62 -28.49
CA GLY A 117 15.23 5.06 -29.71
C GLY A 117 14.22 4.69 -30.80
N MET A 118 12.91 4.79 -30.53
CA MET A 118 11.89 4.63 -31.58
C MET A 118 11.81 5.91 -32.45
N THR A 119 11.40 5.76 -33.70
CA THR A 119 11.16 6.90 -34.60
C THR A 119 9.67 7.25 -34.56
N GLY A 120 9.35 8.53 -34.36
CA GLY A 120 7.98 9.02 -34.35
C GLY A 120 7.92 10.56 -34.30
N HIS A 121 6.79 11.13 -34.71
CA HIS A 121 6.54 12.57 -34.67
C HIS A 121 5.80 13.02 -33.41
N ARG A 122 4.96 12.12 -32.85
CA ARG A 122 4.09 12.39 -31.71
C ARG A 122 4.25 11.29 -30.66
N LEU A 123 4.61 11.70 -29.46
CA LEU A 123 4.72 10.83 -28.31
C LEU A 123 3.61 11.17 -27.30
N GLU A 124 2.88 10.15 -26.88
CA GLU A 124 1.85 10.24 -25.84
C GLU A 124 2.20 9.29 -24.70
N VAL A 125 1.77 9.60 -23.49
CA VAL A 125 1.88 8.71 -22.32
C VAL A 125 0.60 8.74 -21.50
N GLU A 126 0.12 7.58 -21.12
CA GLU A 126 -0.85 7.46 -20.06
C GLU A 126 -0.14 7.35 -18.71
N THR A 127 -0.56 8.13 -17.72
CA THR A 127 0.00 8.12 -16.36
C THR A 127 -1.09 7.92 -15.31
N ASN A 128 -0.76 7.23 -14.22
CA ASN A 128 -1.54 7.27 -13.01
C ASN A 128 -0.87 8.23 -12.02
N ILE A 129 -1.58 9.30 -11.65
CA ILE A 129 -1.06 10.36 -10.78
C ILE A 129 -1.68 10.18 -9.39
N ILE A 130 -0.81 9.97 -8.40
CA ILE A 130 -1.21 9.81 -7.01
C ILE A 130 -0.93 11.11 -6.27
N THR A 131 -1.97 11.64 -5.63
CA THR A 131 -1.91 12.88 -4.85
C THR A 131 -2.30 12.63 -3.40
N GLY A 132 -1.79 13.45 -2.48
CA GLY A 132 -2.17 13.45 -1.07
C GLY A 132 -2.41 14.86 -0.55
N ALA A 133 -3.18 15.00 0.52
CA ALA A 133 -3.33 16.29 1.19
C ALA A 133 -1.98 16.79 1.71
N GLN A 134 -1.58 18.00 1.32
CA GLN A 134 -0.28 18.58 1.66
C GLN A 134 -0.04 18.61 3.16
N THR A 135 -1.05 18.98 3.94
CA THR A 135 -0.95 19.03 5.41
C THR A 135 -0.74 17.64 6.04
N ALA A 136 -1.35 16.59 5.49
CA ALA A 136 -1.16 15.22 5.97
C ALA A 136 0.27 14.73 5.72
N VAL A 137 0.79 14.96 4.52
CA VAL A 137 2.19 14.64 4.15
C VAL A 137 3.16 15.38 5.06
N GLN A 138 2.98 16.68 5.22
CA GLN A 138 3.84 17.51 6.07
C GLN A 138 3.82 17.07 7.55
N ASN A 139 2.67 16.66 8.08
CA ASN A 139 2.58 16.17 9.45
C ASN A 139 3.32 14.85 9.65
N VAL A 140 3.29 13.93 8.68
CA VAL A 140 4.08 12.70 8.73
C VAL A 140 5.58 13.04 8.73
N ILE A 141 6.04 13.89 7.82
CA ILE A 141 7.44 14.32 7.73
C ILE A 141 7.88 15.01 9.06
N LYS A 142 7.05 15.88 9.64
CA LYS A 142 7.32 16.49 10.95
C LYS A 142 7.45 15.47 12.06
N CYS A 143 6.64 14.41 12.06
CA CYS A 143 6.76 13.34 13.07
C CYS A 143 8.08 12.59 12.92
N VAL A 144 8.51 12.30 11.71
CA VAL A 144 9.78 11.60 11.43
C VAL A 144 10.98 12.45 11.85
N HIS A 145 11.00 13.74 11.47
CA HIS A 145 12.04 14.68 11.93
C HIS A 145 12.02 14.86 13.45
N GLY A 146 10.82 14.95 14.06
CA GLY A 146 10.68 15.02 15.51
C GLY A 146 11.15 13.76 16.23
N ALA A 147 11.16 12.60 15.55
CA ALA A 147 11.73 11.36 16.04
C ALA A 147 13.26 11.29 15.88
N GLY A 148 13.87 12.23 15.16
CA GLY A 148 15.33 12.35 14.99
C GLY A 148 15.85 11.71 13.69
N PHE A 149 15.00 11.46 12.69
CA PHE A 149 15.39 10.86 11.42
C PHE A 149 15.14 11.78 10.24
N ASP A 150 16.01 11.72 9.23
CA ASP A 150 15.79 12.36 7.95
C ASP A 150 14.88 11.51 7.07
N VAL A 151 14.05 12.17 6.24
CA VAL A 151 13.18 11.51 5.27
C VAL A 151 13.87 11.47 3.92
N GLU A 152 14.26 10.28 3.47
CA GLU A 152 14.86 10.08 2.13
C GLU A 152 13.80 10.13 1.03
N ASP A 153 12.66 9.46 1.27
CA ASP A 153 11.59 9.38 0.30
C ASP A 153 10.24 9.09 0.96
N VAL A 154 9.17 9.36 0.21
CA VAL A 154 7.79 9.14 0.66
C VAL A 154 7.09 8.29 -0.39
N ALA A 155 6.63 7.10 0.00
CA ALA A 155 5.91 6.18 -0.87
C ALA A 155 4.45 5.99 -0.44
N CYS A 156 3.55 5.79 -1.39
CA CYS A 156 2.18 5.40 -1.07
C CYS A 156 2.15 3.98 -0.49
N ALA A 157 1.45 3.77 0.64
CA ALA A 157 1.42 2.50 1.34
C ALA A 157 0.95 1.33 0.47
N GLY A 158 -0.07 1.54 -0.37
CA GLY A 158 -0.56 0.53 -1.29
C GLY A 158 0.46 0.11 -2.34
N LEU A 159 1.22 1.07 -2.90
CA LEU A 159 2.31 0.76 -3.84
C LEU A 159 3.44 0.02 -3.15
N ALA A 160 3.87 0.51 -1.99
CA ALA A 160 4.90 -0.16 -1.20
C ALA A 160 4.48 -1.60 -0.84
N ALA A 161 3.21 -1.82 -0.45
CA ALA A 161 2.72 -3.16 -0.19
C ALA A 161 2.81 -4.07 -1.44
N GLY A 162 2.45 -3.53 -2.63
CA GLY A 162 2.59 -4.25 -3.90
C GLY A 162 4.02 -4.69 -4.16
N GLU A 163 4.98 -3.76 -4.05
CA GLU A 163 6.42 -4.03 -4.17
C GLU A 163 6.88 -5.10 -3.16
N GLY A 164 6.29 -5.11 -1.98
CA GLY A 164 6.62 -6.07 -0.92
C GLY A 164 6.18 -7.50 -1.19
N VAL A 165 5.00 -7.71 -1.80
CA VAL A 165 4.32 -9.02 -1.79
C VAL A 165 3.89 -9.57 -3.16
N LEU A 166 3.93 -8.75 -4.22
CA LEU A 166 3.57 -9.19 -5.58
C LEU A 166 4.79 -9.64 -6.36
N THR A 167 4.59 -10.64 -7.20
CA THR A 167 5.58 -11.06 -8.20
C THR A 167 5.40 -10.23 -9.48
N SER A 168 6.48 -10.10 -10.26
CA SER A 168 6.42 -9.42 -11.57
C SER A 168 5.41 -10.09 -12.52
N GLN A 169 5.25 -11.41 -12.44
CA GLN A 169 4.27 -12.13 -13.25
C GLN A 169 2.82 -11.78 -12.89
N GLU A 170 2.51 -11.62 -11.59
CA GLU A 170 1.18 -11.19 -11.14
C GLU A 170 0.87 -9.76 -11.59
N ILE A 171 1.86 -8.88 -11.48
CA ILE A 171 1.75 -7.48 -11.92
C ILE A 171 1.54 -7.41 -13.44
N GLU A 172 2.22 -8.24 -14.20
CA GLU A 172 2.08 -8.33 -15.66
C GLU A 172 0.71 -8.87 -16.07
N LEU A 173 0.29 -9.99 -15.49
CA LEU A 173 -0.96 -10.68 -15.85
C LEU A 173 -2.22 -9.94 -15.43
N GLY A 174 -2.15 -9.14 -14.39
CA GLY A 174 -3.30 -8.46 -13.78
C GLY A 174 -3.70 -9.07 -12.44
N VAL A 175 -3.56 -8.25 -11.39
CA VAL A 175 -3.81 -8.63 -9.99
C VAL A 175 -4.43 -7.46 -9.22
N CYS A 176 -5.32 -7.77 -8.27
CA CYS A 176 -5.77 -6.81 -7.28
C CYS A 176 -5.07 -7.08 -5.94
N LEU A 177 -4.35 -6.10 -5.43
CA LEU A 177 -3.85 -6.09 -4.06
C LEU A 177 -4.87 -5.45 -3.14
N VAL A 178 -5.22 -6.13 -2.04
CA VAL A 178 -6.05 -5.62 -0.95
C VAL A 178 -5.23 -5.68 0.35
N GLU A 179 -4.66 -4.56 0.75
CA GLU A 179 -3.88 -4.45 2.00
C GLU A 179 -4.78 -3.92 3.11
N ILE A 180 -5.14 -4.82 4.06
CA ILE A 180 -6.06 -4.52 5.17
C ILE A 180 -5.23 -4.13 6.40
N GLY A 181 -5.14 -2.81 6.64
CA GLY A 181 -4.53 -2.26 7.84
C GLY A 181 -5.50 -2.21 9.03
N ALA A 182 -5.10 -1.51 10.09
CA ALA A 182 -5.94 -1.32 11.26
C ALA A 182 -7.12 -0.37 10.99
N GLY A 183 -6.87 0.79 10.39
CA GLY A 183 -7.87 1.84 10.17
C GLY A 183 -8.26 2.08 8.72
N THR A 184 -7.50 1.55 7.78
CA THR A 184 -7.68 1.71 6.33
C THR A 184 -7.41 0.41 5.60
N THR A 185 -7.94 0.31 4.38
CA THR A 185 -7.61 -0.75 3.43
C THR A 185 -7.16 -0.11 2.13
N ASN A 186 -5.95 -0.43 1.68
CA ASN A 186 -5.44 0.00 0.39
C ASN A 186 -5.85 -1.01 -0.67
N VAL A 187 -6.35 -0.52 -1.80
CA VAL A 187 -6.72 -1.32 -2.97
C VAL A 187 -5.89 -0.82 -4.14
N VAL A 188 -5.10 -1.71 -4.74
CA VAL A 188 -4.29 -1.38 -5.91
C VAL A 188 -4.55 -2.40 -7.01
N VAL A 189 -4.87 -1.93 -8.19
CA VAL A 189 -5.06 -2.77 -9.39
C VAL A 189 -3.84 -2.63 -10.25
N TYR A 190 -3.20 -3.75 -10.55
CA TYR A 190 -2.08 -3.84 -11.48
C TYR A 190 -2.49 -4.59 -12.73
N ASN A 191 -1.97 -4.19 -13.87
CA ASN A 191 -2.11 -4.87 -15.16
C ASN A 191 -1.05 -4.39 -16.13
N GLU A 192 -0.52 -5.29 -16.97
CA GLU A 192 0.51 -4.96 -17.95
C GLU A 192 1.71 -4.25 -17.33
N GLY A 193 2.21 -4.78 -16.24
CA GLY A 193 3.41 -4.29 -15.58
C GLY A 193 3.25 -3.04 -14.71
N SER A 194 2.07 -2.38 -14.65
CA SER A 194 1.93 -1.09 -13.96
C SER A 194 0.69 -1.01 -13.07
N ALA A 195 0.71 -0.09 -12.08
CA ALA A 195 -0.43 0.25 -11.28
C ALA A 195 -1.44 1.08 -12.10
N ARG A 196 -2.65 0.55 -12.26
CA ARG A 196 -3.74 1.15 -13.03
C ARG A 196 -4.67 2.01 -12.18
N HIS A 197 -4.81 1.64 -10.91
CA HIS A 197 -5.69 2.32 -9.97
C HIS A 197 -5.22 2.11 -8.54
N LEU A 198 -5.40 3.13 -7.71
CA LEU A 198 -5.16 3.06 -6.29
C LEU A 198 -6.28 3.77 -5.54
N ALA A 199 -6.83 3.10 -4.54
CA ALA A 199 -7.81 3.68 -3.63
C ALA A 199 -7.49 3.33 -2.18
N VAL A 200 -7.88 4.20 -1.26
CA VAL A 200 -7.77 3.98 0.18
C VAL A 200 -9.15 4.01 0.80
N LEU A 201 -9.61 2.86 1.26
CA LEU A 201 -10.91 2.72 1.92
C LEU A 201 -10.79 3.08 3.41
N PRO A 202 -11.74 3.83 4.00
CA PRO A 202 -11.70 4.24 5.41
C PRO A 202 -12.17 3.14 6.37
N VAL A 203 -11.85 1.89 6.07
CA VAL A 203 -12.25 0.70 6.82
C VAL A 203 -11.07 -0.25 6.98
N GLY A 204 -10.99 -0.98 8.09
CA GLY A 204 -9.92 -1.94 8.37
C GLY A 204 -10.20 -2.72 9.66
N GLY A 205 -9.19 -3.40 10.20
CA GLY A 205 -9.30 -4.30 11.34
C GLY A 205 -9.92 -3.71 12.61
N ASN A 206 -9.75 -2.41 12.86
CA ASN A 206 -10.36 -1.73 14.00
C ASN A 206 -11.89 -1.63 13.90
N HIS A 207 -12.45 -1.67 12.69
CA HIS A 207 -13.91 -1.69 12.52
C HIS A 207 -14.47 -3.05 12.92
N VAL A 208 -13.74 -4.14 12.61
CA VAL A 208 -14.09 -5.49 13.10
C VAL A 208 -14.06 -5.52 14.64
N THR A 209 -13.02 -4.96 15.26
CA THR A 209 -12.92 -4.84 16.71
C THR A 209 -14.08 -4.06 17.32
N SER A 210 -14.47 -2.94 16.70
CA SER A 210 -15.59 -2.12 17.13
C SER A 210 -16.93 -2.86 17.02
N ASP A 211 -17.13 -3.61 15.93
CA ASP A 211 -18.36 -4.42 15.76
C ASP A 211 -18.47 -5.51 16.81
N ILE A 212 -17.35 -6.17 17.17
CA ILE A 212 -17.29 -7.15 18.25
C ILE A 212 -17.62 -6.49 19.60
N ALA A 213 -16.99 -5.33 19.89
CA ALA A 213 -17.23 -4.61 21.13
C ALA A 213 -18.70 -4.24 21.30
N ILE A 214 -19.35 -3.77 20.25
CA ILE A 214 -20.78 -3.42 20.24
C ILE A 214 -21.65 -4.67 20.34
N GLY A 215 -21.39 -5.68 19.51
CA GLY A 215 -22.21 -6.90 19.42
C GLY A 215 -22.16 -7.74 20.68
N LEU A 216 -21.00 -7.82 21.34
CA LEU A 216 -20.81 -8.57 22.58
C LEU A 216 -20.93 -7.71 23.85
N ARG A 217 -21.09 -6.38 23.72
CA ARG A 217 -21.12 -5.41 24.83
C ARG A 217 -19.88 -5.53 25.72
N THR A 218 -18.70 -5.54 25.09
CA THR A 218 -17.42 -5.67 25.76
C THR A 218 -16.52 -4.47 25.52
N THR A 219 -15.35 -4.41 26.15
CA THR A 219 -14.37 -3.34 25.92
C THR A 219 -13.66 -3.54 24.58
N LEU A 220 -13.05 -2.48 24.03
CA LEU A 220 -12.28 -2.59 22.80
C LEU A 220 -11.08 -3.53 22.96
N ASP A 221 -10.41 -3.52 24.10
CA ASP A 221 -9.26 -4.39 24.36
C ASP A 221 -9.66 -5.87 24.41
N GLU A 222 -10.78 -6.18 25.06
CA GLU A 222 -11.32 -7.54 25.08
C GLU A 222 -11.79 -7.96 23.69
N ALA A 223 -12.45 -7.08 22.95
CA ALA A 223 -12.88 -7.32 21.57
C ALA A 223 -11.70 -7.60 20.64
N GLU A 224 -10.60 -6.85 20.80
CA GLU A 224 -9.36 -7.08 20.04
C GLU A 224 -8.75 -8.44 20.39
N SER A 225 -8.70 -8.78 21.68
CA SER A 225 -8.23 -10.09 22.16
C SER A 225 -9.07 -11.24 21.58
N LEU A 226 -10.40 -11.09 21.59
CA LEU A 226 -11.33 -12.09 21.03
C LEU A 226 -11.13 -12.24 19.51
N LYS A 227 -10.97 -11.11 18.79
CA LYS A 227 -10.70 -11.11 17.35
C LYS A 227 -9.42 -11.87 17.01
N LEU A 228 -8.33 -11.58 17.74
CA LEU A 228 -7.01 -12.16 17.48
C LEU A 228 -6.93 -13.65 17.81
N ASN A 229 -7.57 -14.08 18.89
CA ASN A 229 -7.45 -15.45 19.39
C ASN A 229 -8.54 -16.41 18.86
N TYR A 230 -9.75 -15.90 18.58
CA TYR A 230 -10.90 -16.74 18.26
C TYR A 230 -11.65 -16.30 17.00
N GLY A 231 -11.27 -15.14 16.41
CA GLY A 231 -11.97 -14.57 15.25
C GLY A 231 -11.91 -15.45 14.01
N HIS A 232 -13.00 -15.47 13.25
CA HIS A 232 -13.12 -16.12 11.96
C HIS A 232 -14.09 -15.37 11.06
N ALA A 233 -13.76 -15.22 9.77
CA ALA A 233 -14.59 -14.49 8.81
C ALA A 233 -15.76 -15.32 8.26
N VAL A 234 -15.71 -16.67 8.41
CA VAL A 234 -16.74 -17.59 7.90
C VAL A 234 -17.38 -18.34 9.07
N PRO A 235 -18.63 -18.02 9.44
CA PRO A 235 -19.30 -18.67 10.58
C PRO A 235 -19.58 -20.15 10.43
N ASP A 236 -19.82 -20.60 9.19
CA ASP A 236 -20.29 -21.95 8.90
C ASP A 236 -19.26 -23.06 9.12
N VAL A 237 -17.98 -22.70 9.18
CA VAL A 237 -16.88 -23.65 9.43
C VAL A 237 -16.62 -23.89 10.93
N ILE A 238 -17.31 -23.15 11.82
CA ILE A 238 -17.10 -23.24 13.27
C ILE A 238 -18.04 -24.27 13.88
N ASP A 239 -17.47 -25.16 14.70
CA ASP A 239 -18.25 -26.14 15.43
C ASP A 239 -19.22 -25.43 16.40
N GLN A 240 -20.48 -25.91 16.42
CA GLN A 240 -21.53 -25.35 17.28
C GLN A 240 -21.25 -25.52 18.77
N ALA A 241 -20.42 -26.49 19.14
CA ALA A 241 -20.05 -26.74 20.53
C ALA A 241 -18.94 -25.82 21.04
N GLU A 242 -18.17 -25.16 20.12
CA GLU A 242 -17.11 -24.25 20.51
C GLU A 242 -17.66 -22.99 21.20
N LYS A 243 -17.08 -22.63 22.35
CA LYS A 243 -17.46 -21.46 23.14
C LYS A 243 -16.26 -20.57 23.40
N VAL A 244 -16.52 -19.29 23.52
CA VAL A 244 -15.55 -18.25 23.93
C VAL A 244 -16.08 -17.55 25.18
N GLU A 245 -15.18 -17.24 26.09
CA GLU A 245 -15.48 -16.46 27.28
C GLU A 245 -15.37 -14.98 26.96
N VAL A 246 -16.39 -14.21 27.31
CA VAL A 246 -16.48 -12.77 27.04
C VAL A 246 -16.71 -12.04 28.35
N ARG A 247 -15.83 -11.10 28.66
CA ARG A 247 -16.01 -10.18 29.79
C ARG A 247 -16.86 -8.99 29.34
N GLN A 248 -17.99 -8.79 29.96
CA GLN A 248 -18.90 -7.70 29.64
C GLN A 248 -18.49 -6.37 30.30
N VAL A 249 -18.81 -5.25 29.63
CA VAL A 249 -18.63 -3.90 30.19
C VAL A 249 -19.50 -3.73 31.45
N GLY A 250 -18.91 -3.17 32.51
CA GLY A 250 -19.63 -2.80 33.73
C GLY A 250 -19.66 -3.84 34.85
N GLY A 251 -18.86 -4.93 34.72
CA GLY A 251 -18.73 -5.91 35.81
C GLY A 251 -17.74 -7.03 35.51
N ASP A 252 -17.42 -7.82 36.52
CA ASP A 252 -16.58 -9.02 36.42
C ASP A 252 -17.33 -10.24 35.82
N ARG A 253 -18.50 -10.00 35.23
CA ARG A 253 -19.31 -11.09 34.70
C ARG A 253 -18.69 -11.62 33.40
N ILE A 254 -18.26 -12.87 33.47
CA ILE A 254 -17.80 -13.64 32.29
C ILE A 254 -19.00 -14.43 31.76
N GLN A 255 -19.24 -14.32 30.47
CA GLN A 255 -20.30 -15.07 29.80
C GLN A 255 -19.68 -15.97 28.74
N ALA A 256 -19.98 -17.25 28.76
CA ALA A 256 -19.62 -18.17 27.69
C ALA A 256 -20.62 -18.04 26.54
N LEU A 257 -20.15 -17.68 25.36
CA LEU A 257 -20.92 -17.52 24.13
C LEU A 257 -20.45 -18.53 23.07
N PRO A 258 -21.32 -18.98 22.15
CA PRO A 258 -20.87 -19.76 21.01
C PRO A 258 -19.83 -18.98 20.18
N ARG A 259 -18.69 -19.60 19.83
CA ARG A 259 -17.66 -18.98 18.96
C ARG A 259 -18.24 -18.58 17.59
N ARG A 260 -19.21 -19.36 17.10
CA ARG A 260 -19.94 -19.06 15.88
C ARG A 260 -20.59 -17.67 15.93
N PHE A 261 -21.14 -17.25 17.06
CA PHE A 261 -21.73 -15.92 17.22
C PHE A 261 -20.71 -14.79 17.04
N LEU A 262 -19.47 -14.99 17.52
CA LEU A 262 -18.37 -14.05 17.24
C LEU A 262 -18.09 -13.95 15.74
N ALA A 263 -18.06 -15.07 15.04
CA ALA A 263 -17.84 -15.08 13.57
C ALA A 263 -19.01 -14.47 12.80
N GLU A 264 -20.24 -14.61 13.29
CA GLU A 264 -21.43 -13.95 12.69
C GLU A 264 -21.39 -12.42 12.81
N ILE A 265 -20.63 -11.88 13.78
CA ILE A 265 -20.35 -10.43 13.87
C ILE A 265 -19.21 -10.05 12.90
N ILE A 266 -18.15 -10.86 12.84
CA ILE A 266 -16.94 -10.56 12.05
C ILE A 266 -17.20 -10.69 10.53
N GLY A 267 -17.86 -11.77 10.12
CA GLY A 267 -18.03 -12.15 8.70
C GLY A 267 -18.61 -11.03 7.85
N PRO A 268 -19.74 -10.42 8.22
CA PRO A 268 -20.34 -9.32 7.45
C PRO A 268 -19.40 -8.14 7.22
N ARG A 269 -18.57 -7.79 8.22
CA ARG A 269 -17.59 -6.72 8.07
C ARG A 269 -16.47 -7.08 7.10
N MET A 270 -15.99 -8.30 7.14
CA MET A 270 -14.97 -8.75 6.19
C MET A 270 -15.51 -8.79 4.78
N VAL A 271 -16.73 -9.27 4.59
CA VAL A 271 -17.42 -9.26 3.28
C VAL A 271 -17.59 -7.81 2.79
N GLU A 272 -18.01 -6.88 3.63
CA GLU A 272 -18.15 -5.45 3.29
C GLU A 272 -16.80 -4.85 2.82
N ILE A 273 -15.70 -5.11 3.52
CA ILE A 273 -14.36 -4.66 3.12
C ILE A 273 -14.05 -5.12 1.70
N PHE A 274 -14.28 -6.40 1.39
CA PHE A 274 -14.01 -6.96 0.07
C PHE A 274 -15.00 -6.46 -0.99
N GLN A 275 -16.26 -6.23 -0.64
CA GLN A 275 -17.24 -5.63 -1.56
C GLN A 275 -16.83 -4.20 -1.94
N MET A 276 -16.39 -3.39 -0.97
CA MET A 276 -15.87 -2.04 -1.24
C MET A 276 -14.61 -2.10 -2.11
N ALA A 277 -13.71 -3.05 -1.85
CA ALA A 277 -12.51 -3.24 -2.66
C ALA A 277 -12.86 -3.66 -4.09
N ARG A 278 -13.78 -4.59 -4.26
CA ARG A 278 -14.26 -5.01 -5.59
C ARG A 278 -14.91 -3.86 -6.36
N GLU A 279 -15.63 -2.99 -5.67
CA GLU A 279 -16.24 -1.81 -6.31
C GLU A 279 -15.16 -0.85 -6.86
N GLU A 280 -14.02 -0.70 -6.17
CA GLU A 280 -12.88 0.06 -6.71
C GLU A 280 -12.31 -0.60 -7.98
N VAL A 281 -12.22 -1.93 -8.00
CA VAL A 281 -11.79 -2.67 -9.20
C VAL A 281 -12.78 -2.46 -10.36
N ARG A 282 -14.08 -2.49 -10.10
CA ARG A 282 -15.11 -2.27 -11.12
C ARG A 282 -15.01 -0.89 -11.79
N LYS A 283 -14.66 0.14 -11.04
CA LYS A 283 -14.47 1.50 -11.59
C LYS A 283 -13.37 1.55 -12.66
N THR A 284 -12.43 0.62 -12.61
CA THR A 284 -11.34 0.54 -13.59
C THR A 284 -11.69 -0.19 -14.88
N GLY A 285 -12.80 -0.94 -14.88
CA GLY A 285 -13.19 -1.84 -15.97
C GLY A 285 -12.45 -3.19 -15.94
N PHE A 286 -11.58 -3.45 -14.96
CA PHE A 286 -10.77 -4.68 -14.85
C PHE A 286 -11.42 -5.78 -14.01
N ASP A 287 -12.68 -5.67 -13.58
CA ASP A 287 -13.34 -6.65 -12.67
C ASP A 287 -13.31 -8.11 -13.17
N GLN A 288 -13.20 -8.31 -14.49
CA GLN A 288 -13.08 -9.63 -15.13
C GLN A 288 -11.70 -9.91 -15.74
N LEU A 289 -10.74 -8.98 -15.58
CA LEU A 289 -9.43 -9.01 -16.19
C LEU A 289 -8.32 -9.10 -15.14
N LEU A 290 -8.51 -9.94 -14.13
CA LEU A 290 -7.52 -10.20 -13.08
C LEU A 290 -7.12 -11.69 -13.08
N PRO A 291 -6.40 -12.18 -14.09
CA PRO A 291 -6.01 -13.60 -14.18
C PRO A 291 -5.18 -14.08 -12.98
N ALA A 292 -4.38 -13.20 -12.37
CA ALA A 292 -3.63 -13.53 -11.16
C ALA A 292 -4.46 -13.40 -9.87
N GLY A 293 -5.75 -13.02 -9.98
CA GLY A 293 -6.68 -12.99 -8.87
C GLY A 293 -6.45 -11.85 -7.88
N VAL A 294 -6.63 -12.15 -6.59
CA VAL A 294 -6.52 -11.19 -5.50
C VAL A 294 -5.43 -11.59 -4.53
N VAL A 295 -4.56 -10.64 -4.18
CA VAL A 295 -3.57 -10.81 -3.12
C VAL A 295 -4.00 -9.99 -1.92
N VAL A 296 -4.18 -10.64 -0.76
CA VAL A 296 -4.61 -9.98 0.47
C VAL A 296 -3.44 -9.88 1.43
N ALA A 297 -3.12 -8.67 1.89
CA ALA A 297 -2.00 -8.39 2.77
C ALA A 297 -2.42 -7.50 3.96
N GLY A 298 -1.45 -7.08 4.76
CA GLY A 298 -1.71 -6.27 5.95
C GLY A 298 -2.11 -7.09 7.18
N GLY A 299 -2.12 -6.45 8.34
CA GLY A 299 -2.43 -7.12 9.62
C GLY A 299 -3.83 -7.75 9.67
N GLY A 300 -4.82 -7.11 9.02
CA GLY A 300 -6.20 -7.60 8.94
C GLY A 300 -6.36 -8.89 8.15
N SER A 301 -5.45 -9.20 7.24
CA SER A 301 -5.46 -10.43 6.45
C SER A 301 -5.15 -11.70 7.26
N ARG A 302 -4.61 -11.55 8.46
CA ARG A 302 -4.29 -12.65 9.37
C ARG A 302 -5.52 -13.27 10.03
N LEU A 303 -6.67 -12.61 9.96
CA LEU A 303 -7.91 -13.15 10.48
C LEU A 303 -8.29 -14.42 9.73
N MET A 304 -8.62 -15.48 10.47
CA MET A 304 -8.98 -16.77 9.87
C MET A 304 -10.21 -16.65 8.97
N GLY A 305 -10.22 -17.36 7.84
CA GLY A 305 -11.32 -17.31 6.87
C GLY A 305 -11.30 -16.05 5.95
N THR A 306 -10.29 -15.18 6.06
CA THR A 306 -10.20 -13.98 5.23
C THR A 306 -10.06 -14.31 3.74
N MET A 307 -9.29 -15.37 3.41
CA MET A 307 -9.13 -15.81 2.00
C MET A 307 -10.44 -16.33 1.42
N ASP A 308 -11.20 -17.08 2.20
CA ASP A 308 -12.50 -17.60 1.78
C ASP A 308 -13.49 -16.46 1.51
N ALA A 309 -13.51 -15.45 2.38
CA ALA A 309 -14.31 -14.24 2.20
C ALA A 309 -13.90 -13.46 0.93
N ALA A 310 -12.59 -13.31 0.69
CA ALA A 310 -12.08 -12.65 -0.52
C ALA A 310 -12.48 -13.41 -1.78
N GLN A 311 -12.25 -14.73 -1.83
CA GLN A 311 -12.61 -15.59 -2.96
C GLN A 311 -14.11 -15.54 -3.25
N SER A 312 -14.94 -15.61 -2.21
CA SER A 312 -16.38 -15.54 -2.35
C SER A 312 -16.86 -14.24 -2.96
N VAL A 313 -16.31 -13.09 -2.49
CA VAL A 313 -16.71 -11.78 -2.96
C VAL A 313 -16.20 -11.49 -4.37
N PHE A 314 -14.93 -11.76 -4.65
CA PHE A 314 -14.31 -11.47 -5.96
C PHE A 314 -14.66 -12.53 -7.02
N ASN A 315 -15.09 -13.71 -6.61
CA ASN A 315 -15.34 -14.85 -7.48
C ASN A 315 -14.09 -15.23 -8.33
N THR A 316 -12.92 -15.16 -7.71
CA THR A 316 -11.63 -15.52 -8.30
C THR A 316 -10.69 -16.04 -7.22
N SER A 317 -9.52 -16.55 -7.61
CA SER A 317 -8.52 -17.02 -6.66
C SER A 317 -8.03 -15.89 -5.76
N ALA A 318 -7.78 -16.20 -4.49
CA ALA A 318 -7.14 -15.29 -3.56
C ALA A 318 -5.99 -15.99 -2.83
N ARG A 319 -4.89 -15.26 -2.62
CA ARG A 319 -3.77 -15.72 -1.81
C ARG A 319 -3.36 -14.70 -0.76
N LEU A 320 -2.72 -15.16 0.30
CA LEU A 320 -2.11 -14.31 1.30
C LEU A 320 -0.80 -13.71 0.75
N GLY A 321 -0.63 -12.41 0.91
CA GLY A 321 0.56 -11.67 0.50
C GLY A 321 1.64 -11.71 1.57
N HIS A 322 2.65 -12.55 1.38
CA HIS A 322 3.85 -12.56 2.22
C HIS A 322 4.97 -11.75 1.56
N PRO A 323 5.83 -11.08 2.34
CA PRO A 323 7.01 -10.43 1.81
C PRO A 323 7.90 -11.37 1.00
N ILE A 324 8.36 -10.93 -0.16
CA ILE A 324 9.19 -11.68 -1.10
C ILE A 324 10.49 -10.93 -1.41
N GLY A 325 11.52 -11.65 -1.86
CA GLY A 325 12.77 -11.06 -2.35
C GLY A 325 13.64 -10.39 -1.28
N LEU A 326 13.42 -10.68 0.01
CA LEU A 326 14.20 -10.17 1.12
C LEU A 326 15.21 -11.21 1.62
N ALA A 327 16.37 -10.73 2.03
CA ALA A 327 17.44 -11.55 2.63
C ALA A 327 17.80 -11.07 4.05
N GLY A 328 18.60 -11.82 4.78
CA GLY A 328 18.97 -11.52 6.16
C GLY A 328 17.93 -12.05 7.15
N LEU A 329 17.46 -11.21 8.08
CA LEU A 329 16.43 -11.58 9.08
C LEU A 329 15.02 -11.64 8.46
N ALA A 330 14.89 -12.22 7.26
CA ALA A 330 13.64 -12.27 6.51
C ALA A 330 12.51 -12.98 7.31
N ASP A 331 12.81 -14.00 8.08
CA ASP A 331 11.85 -14.72 8.91
C ASP A 331 11.16 -13.83 9.95
N LYS A 332 11.85 -12.77 10.43
CA LYS A 332 11.28 -11.81 11.38
C LYS A 332 10.26 -10.87 10.73
N ALA A 333 10.33 -10.69 9.41
CA ALA A 333 9.46 -9.82 8.64
C ALA A 333 8.62 -10.59 7.60
N TYR A 334 8.41 -11.91 7.79
CA TYR A 334 7.71 -12.75 6.82
C TYR A 334 6.19 -12.61 6.83
N GLY A 335 5.59 -12.13 7.92
CA GLY A 335 4.15 -12.02 8.05
C GLY A 335 3.52 -11.00 7.08
N PRO A 336 2.26 -11.18 6.67
CA PRO A 336 1.58 -10.26 5.75
C PRO A 336 1.41 -8.84 6.32
N SER A 337 1.52 -8.66 7.63
CA SER A 337 1.56 -7.35 8.30
C SER A 337 2.78 -6.51 7.92
N PHE A 338 3.84 -7.14 7.43
CA PHE A 338 5.05 -6.46 6.96
C PHE A 338 5.04 -6.11 5.46
N ALA A 339 3.91 -6.26 4.77
CA ALA A 339 3.82 -5.98 3.34
C ALA A 339 4.32 -4.58 2.98
N VAL A 340 3.84 -3.55 3.68
CA VAL A 340 4.24 -2.16 3.44
C VAL A 340 5.70 -1.94 3.79
N SER A 341 6.15 -2.34 4.98
CA SER A 341 7.53 -2.09 5.43
C SER A 341 8.57 -2.85 4.58
N SER A 342 8.26 -4.07 4.14
CA SER A 342 9.11 -4.83 3.23
C SER A 342 9.24 -4.16 1.85
N GLY A 343 8.14 -3.62 1.35
CA GLY A 343 8.14 -2.86 0.12
C GLY A 343 8.91 -1.54 0.24
N LEU A 344 8.80 -0.83 1.38
CA LEU A 344 9.58 0.39 1.61
C LEU A 344 11.10 0.12 1.63
N VAL A 345 11.52 -1.03 2.17
CA VAL A 345 12.94 -1.44 2.13
C VAL A 345 13.42 -1.64 0.70
N LYS A 346 12.63 -2.29 -0.14
CA LYS A 346 12.95 -2.44 -1.58
C LYS A 346 12.94 -1.09 -2.29
N TRP A 347 11.91 -0.27 -2.07
CA TRP A 347 11.79 1.07 -2.62
C TRP A 347 13.03 1.93 -2.31
N GLY A 348 13.46 1.96 -1.05
CA GLY A 348 14.66 2.69 -0.64
C GLY A 348 15.95 2.12 -1.24
N ALA A 349 16.03 0.81 -1.45
CA ALA A 349 17.18 0.18 -2.10
C ALA A 349 17.29 0.59 -3.58
N HIS A 350 16.17 0.63 -4.32
CA HIS A 350 16.12 1.11 -5.70
C HIS A 350 16.47 2.60 -5.78
N SER A 351 15.89 3.44 -4.92
CA SER A 351 16.21 4.88 -4.88
C SER A 351 17.69 5.16 -4.62
N ARG A 352 18.36 4.35 -3.78
CA ARG A 352 19.80 4.53 -3.49
C ARG A 352 20.70 4.06 -4.62
N ALA A 353 20.34 2.98 -5.32
CA ALA A 353 21.06 2.53 -6.50
C ALA A 353 21.10 3.64 -7.57
N ASP A 354 19.96 4.30 -7.79
CA ASP A 354 19.85 5.44 -8.71
C ASP A 354 20.73 6.63 -8.31
N HIS A 355 20.88 6.92 -7.01
CA HIS A 355 21.74 8.02 -6.55
C HIS A 355 23.25 7.71 -6.63
N SER A 356 23.65 6.43 -6.59
CA SER A 356 25.07 6.06 -6.71
C SER A 356 25.58 6.28 -8.14
N ASP A 357 24.75 6.06 -9.14
CA ASP A 357 25.08 6.30 -10.53
C ASP A 357 25.11 7.80 -10.89
N MET A 358 24.32 8.64 -10.19
CA MET A 358 24.27 10.09 -10.39
C MET A 358 25.41 10.88 -9.72
N ARG A 359 26.19 10.30 -8.80
CA ARG A 359 27.37 11.00 -8.23
C ARG A 359 28.44 11.31 -9.26
N GLN A 360 28.34 10.81 -10.50
CA GLN A 360 29.18 11.19 -11.63
C GLN A 360 28.58 12.30 -12.52
N ALA A 361 27.33 12.73 -12.34
CA ALA A 361 26.72 13.81 -13.10
C ALA A 361 25.89 14.73 -12.18
N VAL A 362 26.52 15.83 -11.76
CA VAL A 362 25.98 17.17 -11.40
C VAL A 362 24.53 17.30 -10.88
N THR A 363 24.45 17.65 -9.55
CA THR A 363 23.56 18.66 -8.89
C THR A 363 22.26 19.06 -9.59
N PHE A 364 21.16 18.77 -8.97
CA PHE A 364 19.87 19.45 -8.74
C PHE A 364 18.70 18.45 -8.73
N GLY A 365 17.96 18.51 -7.63
CA GLY A 365 16.88 17.60 -7.30
C GLY A 365 15.72 17.61 -8.27
N ASN A 366 15.28 16.42 -8.64
CA ASN A 366 13.96 16.23 -9.20
C ASN A 366 13.41 14.85 -8.79
N THR A 367 12.31 14.84 -8.09
CA THR A 367 11.52 13.66 -7.72
C THR A 367 11.15 12.81 -8.94
N TYR A 368 11.24 13.40 -10.11
CA TYR A 368 10.88 12.85 -11.40
C TYR A 368 11.90 11.85 -11.98
N GLN A 369 13.19 12.14 -11.88
CA GLN A 369 14.23 11.18 -12.37
C GLN A 369 14.13 9.84 -11.64
N LYS A 370 13.61 9.85 -10.40
CA LYS A 370 13.31 8.66 -9.63
C LYS A 370 12.20 7.79 -10.27
N THR A 371 11.20 8.39 -10.88
CA THR A 371 10.03 7.69 -11.42
C THR A 371 10.29 7.03 -12.77
N VAL A 372 11.04 7.67 -13.66
CA VAL A 372 11.34 7.14 -15.03
C VAL A 372 12.35 5.99 -14.94
N ARG A 373 13.32 6.07 -14.03
CA ARG A 373 14.32 5.03 -13.88
C ARG A 373 13.78 3.79 -13.16
N TRP A 374 12.88 3.98 -12.18
CA TRP A 374 12.14 2.88 -11.56
C TRP A 374 11.39 2.03 -12.59
N LEU A 375 10.86 2.65 -13.65
CA LEU A 375 10.24 1.95 -14.78
C LEU A 375 11.23 1.09 -15.56
N ARG A 376 12.46 1.56 -15.78
CA ARG A 376 13.48 0.84 -16.55
C ARG A 376 13.99 -0.43 -15.84
N ASP A 377 13.96 -0.44 -14.51
CA ASP A 377 14.37 -1.59 -13.69
C ASP A 377 13.20 -2.55 -13.40
N PHE A 378 11.97 -2.14 -13.71
CA PHE A 378 10.75 -2.94 -13.53
C PHE A 378 10.29 -3.63 -14.84
N PHE A 379 10.81 -3.21 -15.98
CA PHE A 379 10.60 -3.81 -17.30
C PHE A 379 11.89 -4.48 -17.81
#